data_c06a3ef9bf9535091a2ce9ea49af5875
#
_entry.id   c06a3ef9bf9535091a2ce9ea49af5875
#
_cell.length_a   1.000
_cell.length_b   1.000
_cell.length_c   1.000
_cell.angle_alpha   90.00
_cell.angle_beta   90.00
_cell.angle_gamma   90.00
#
_symmetry.space_group_name_H-M   'P 1'
#
loop_
_entity.id
_entity.type
_entity.pdbx_description
1 polymer ?
#
loop_
_entity_poly.entity_id
_entity_poly.type
_entity_poly.pdbx_seq_one_letter_code
_entity_poly.pdbx_strand_id
1 'polypeptide(L)'
;LVMTAFSLVCLLIPSVKRALAGVSVSLSIPAITSGGVEVTEAIAGFSPLSLTNAGVFLFLAAGFGFFYFRRRGWLTAGSGQQILRDSLKKAWPSSVSVMVFLVLANIMRGTGQTAALAGGFSAVFGPYYAALAALVGMLGSFITGSNMSSNILFGSFQMTTAELVGLQPAPILAAQTVGGSAGSLISPSKIVLGATTAGHPEMVGAIIRKLLPVALLFSLTSGAVVLLSGLILG
;
A
#
# COMPACT_ATOMS: atom_id res chain seq x y z
N LEU A 1 -15.34 -14.20 10.93
CA LEU A 1 -14.98 -14.53 12.31
C LEU A 1 -13.85 -15.56 12.41
N VAL A 2 -13.97 -16.76 11.79
CA VAL A 2 -12.92 -17.80 11.85
C VAL A 2 -11.59 -17.30 11.28
N MET A 3 -11.60 -16.65 10.13
CA MET A 3 -10.39 -16.07 9.51
C MET A 3 -9.76 -14.98 10.39
N THR A 4 -10.60 -14.09 10.92
CA THR A 4 -10.11 -13.00 11.79
C THR A 4 -9.48 -13.55 13.06
N ALA A 5 -10.15 -14.50 13.71
CA ALA A 5 -9.65 -15.18 14.90
C ALA A 5 -8.32 -15.92 14.61
N PHE A 6 -8.25 -16.66 13.50
CA PHE A 6 -7.04 -17.37 13.08
C PHE A 6 -5.88 -16.39 12.80
N SER A 7 -6.13 -15.31 12.07
CA SER A 7 -5.11 -14.28 11.81
C SER A 7 -4.63 -13.62 13.09
N LEU A 8 -5.54 -13.29 14.02
CA LEU A 8 -5.18 -12.71 15.32
C LEU A 8 -4.31 -13.68 16.14
N VAL A 9 -4.69 -14.95 16.22
CA VAL A 9 -3.88 -15.98 16.92
C VAL A 9 -2.49 -16.09 16.31
N CYS A 10 -2.41 -16.18 14.97
CA CYS A 10 -1.13 -16.33 14.27
C CYS A 10 -0.21 -15.12 14.36
N LEU A 11 -0.77 -13.90 14.43
CA LEU A 11 0.02 -12.67 14.41
C LEU A 11 0.30 -12.10 15.80
N LEU A 12 -0.63 -12.26 16.76
CA LEU A 12 -0.51 -11.67 18.11
C LEU A 12 0.19 -12.57 19.09
N ILE A 13 0.17 -13.91 18.92
CA ILE A 13 0.87 -14.81 19.82
C ILE A 13 2.33 -14.95 19.39
N PRO A 14 3.31 -14.43 20.16
CA PRO A 14 4.72 -14.40 19.75
C PRO A 14 5.33 -15.78 19.48
N SER A 15 4.90 -16.82 20.21
CA SER A 15 5.37 -18.19 20.02
C SER A 15 4.88 -18.80 18.70
N VAL A 16 3.62 -18.56 18.34
CA VAL A 16 3.04 -19.00 17.07
C VAL A 16 3.67 -18.24 15.90
N LYS A 17 3.81 -16.93 16.04
CA LYS A 17 4.46 -16.09 15.01
C LYS A 17 5.89 -16.54 14.74
N ARG A 18 6.68 -16.85 15.78
CA ARG A 18 8.07 -17.35 15.64
C ARG A 18 8.12 -18.72 14.96
N ALA A 19 7.23 -19.64 15.33
CA ALA A 19 7.14 -20.95 14.69
C ALA A 19 6.78 -20.85 13.20
N LEU A 20 5.83 -19.98 12.86
CA LEU A 20 5.41 -19.74 11.46
C LEU A 20 6.49 -19.00 10.66
N ALA A 21 7.22 -18.08 11.27
CA ALA A 21 8.32 -17.35 10.61
C ALA A 21 9.49 -18.27 10.24
N GLY A 22 9.68 -19.37 10.97
CA GLY A 22 10.69 -20.41 10.65
C GLY A 22 10.39 -21.16 9.35
N VAL A 23 9.15 -21.12 8.87
CA VAL A 23 8.75 -21.71 7.58
C VAL A 23 8.69 -20.61 6.54
N SER A 24 9.82 -20.33 5.91
CA SER A 24 9.92 -19.31 4.85
C SER A 24 10.85 -19.79 3.74
N VAL A 25 10.52 -19.43 2.51
CA VAL A 25 11.41 -19.57 1.36
C VAL A 25 12.16 -18.25 1.22
N SER A 26 13.45 -18.25 1.57
CA SER A 26 14.31 -17.09 1.40
C SER A 26 14.98 -17.11 0.02
N LEU A 27 14.95 -15.99 -0.65
CA LEU A 27 15.67 -15.73 -1.89
C LEU A 27 16.78 -14.71 -1.58
N SER A 28 18.00 -14.99 -1.99
CA SER A 28 19.09 -14.01 -2.00
C SER A 28 19.21 -13.44 -3.40
N ILE A 29 19.12 -12.11 -3.51
CA ILE A 29 19.34 -11.42 -4.77
C ILE A 29 20.73 -10.79 -4.69
N PRO A 30 21.68 -11.17 -5.57
CA PRO A 30 23.02 -10.61 -5.55
C PRO A 30 22.99 -9.12 -5.90
N ALA A 31 24.00 -8.38 -5.45
CA ALA A 31 24.21 -7.00 -5.86
C ALA A 31 24.37 -6.92 -7.37
N ILE A 32 23.72 -5.93 -7.97
CA ILE A 32 23.83 -5.66 -9.41
C ILE A 32 24.82 -4.51 -9.59
N THR A 33 25.92 -4.79 -10.28
CA THR A 33 26.92 -3.79 -10.66
C THR A 33 26.83 -3.50 -12.16
N SER A 34 26.92 -2.24 -12.52
CA SER A 34 27.00 -1.80 -13.93
C SER A 34 28.13 -0.80 -14.07
N GLY A 35 29.06 -1.08 -14.99
CA GLY A 35 30.22 -0.23 -15.21
C GLY A 35 31.15 -0.08 -13.99
N GLY A 36 31.21 -1.07 -13.08
CA GLY A 36 32.01 -1.00 -11.86
C GLY A 36 31.37 -0.24 -10.69
N VAL A 37 30.14 0.26 -10.89
CA VAL A 37 29.35 0.94 -9.84
C VAL A 37 28.25 -0.02 -9.38
N GLU A 38 28.10 -0.15 -8.06
CA GLU A 38 26.99 -0.91 -7.47
C GLU A 38 25.68 -0.15 -7.66
N VAL A 39 24.77 -0.72 -8.47
CA VAL A 39 23.47 -0.11 -8.81
C VAL A 39 22.39 -0.54 -7.80
N THR A 40 22.52 -1.74 -7.28
CA THR A 40 21.56 -2.28 -6.30
C THR A 40 22.32 -3.11 -5.28
N GLU A 41 22.14 -2.80 -4.00
CA GLU A 41 22.71 -3.59 -2.91
C GLU A 41 22.20 -5.03 -2.91
N ALA A 42 23.02 -5.95 -2.42
CA ALA A 42 22.62 -7.35 -2.24
C ALA A 42 21.48 -7.43 -1.23
N ILE A 43 20.36 -8.05 -1.63
CA ILE A 43 19.25 -8.32 -0.73
C ILE A 43 19.41 -9.73 -0.19
N ALA A 44 19.89 -9.84 1.04
CA ALA A 44 19.99 -11.12 1.76
C ALA A 44 18.66 -11.39 2.49
N GLY A 45 18.13 -12.60 2.32
CA GLY A 45 17.01 -13.08 3.13
C GLY A 45 15.63 -12.50 2.77
N PHE A 46 15.43 -12.06 1.53
CA PHE A 46 14.10 -11.75 1.05
C PHE A 46 13.20 -12.99 1.08
N SER A 47 12.18 -12.98 1.93
CA SER A 47 11.28 -14.10 2.15
C SER A 47 9.87 -13.81 1.60
N PRO A 48 9.65 -13.96 0.28
CA PRO A 48 8.35 -13.67 -0.35
C PRO A 48 7.26 -14.64 0.10
N LEU A 49 7.63 -15.89 0.41
CA LEU A 49 6.73 -16.94 0.87
C LEU A 49 7.03 -17.28 2.33
N SER A 50 6.60 -16.42 3.24
CA SER A 50 6.59 -16.70 4.68
C SER A 50 5.17 -17.03 5.13
N LEU A 51 5.00 -18.01 5.99
CA LEU A 51 3.70 -18.32 6.60
C LEU A 51 3.14 -17.16 7.46
N THR A 52 3.95 -16.16 7.76
CA THR A 52 3.51 -14.93 8.42
C THR A 52 3.00 -13.86 7.46
N ASN A 53 3.09 -14.10 6.15
CA ASN A 53 2.62 -13.16 5.13
C ASN A 53 1.09 -13.18 5.04
N ALA A 54 0.46 -12.01 5.07
CA ALA A 54 -0.99 -11.88 4.98
C ALA A 54 -1.60 -12.55 3.73
N GLY A 55 -0.89 -12.52 2.60
CA GLY A 55 -1.30 -13.20 1.37
C GLY A 55 -1.41 -14.71 1.52
N VAL A 56 -0.47 -15.32 2.26
CA VAL A 56 -0.49 -16.77 2.53
C VAL A 56 -1.68 -17.13 3.41
N PHE A 57 -1.97 -16.36 4.46
CA PHE A 57 -3.15 -16.58 5.30
C PHE A 57 -4.44 -16.49 4.51
N LEU A 58 -4.57 -15.46 3.67
CA LEU A 58 -5.75 -15.29 2.82
C LEU A 58 -5.92 -16.46 1.85
N PHE A 59 -4.82 -16.93 1.27
CA PHE A 59 -4.84 -18.09 0.37
C PHE A 59 -5.25 -19.37 1.09
N LEU A 60 -4.66 -19.66 2.25
CA LEU A 60 -5.03 -20.82 3.07
C LEU A 60 -6.49 -20.78 3.52
N ALA A 61 -6.96 -19.62 3.93
CA ALA A 61 -8.35 -19.43 4.35
C ALA A 61 -9.33 -19.56 3.20
N ALA A 62 -8.98 -19.07 2.00
CA ALA A 62 -9.78 -19.28 0.79
C ALA A 62 -9.83 -20.78 0.43
N GLY A 63 -8.70 -21.49 0.51
CA GLY A 63 -8.63 -22.95 0.33
C GLY A 63 -9.51 -23.71 1.32
N PHE A 64 -9.40 -23.37 2.61
CA PHE A 64 -10.23 -23.97 3.65
C PHE A 64 -11.73 -23.71 3.39
N GLY A 65 -12.10 -22.47 3.07
CA GLY A 65 -13.47 -22.11 2.72
C GLY A 65 -13.98 -22.90 1.53
N PHE A 66 -13.17 -23.02 0.48
CA PHE A 66 -13.51 -23.81 -0.70
C PHE A 66 -13.80 -25.28 -0.36
N PHE A 67 -12.92 -25.94 0.41
CA PHE A 67 -13.12 -27.34 0.82
C PHE A 67 -14.34 -27.50 1.73
N TYR A 68 -14.55 -26.58 2.67
CA TYR A 68 -15.70 -26.59 3.55
C TYR A 68 -17.02 -26.49 2.77
N PHE A 69 -17.15 -25.51 1.87
CA PHE A 69 -18.36 -25.32 1.07
C PHE A 69 -18.59 -26.46 0.08
N ARG A 70 -17.50 -27.01 -0.47
CA ARG A 70 -17.60 -28.20 -1.32
C ARG A 70 -18.13 -29.41 -0.56
N ARG A 71 -17.66 -29.66 0.67
CA ARG A 71 -18.16 -30.76 1.52
C ARG A 71 -19.63 -30.57 1.94
N ARG A 72 -20.08 -29.31 2.05
CA ARG A 72 -21.48 -28.99 2.36
C ARG A 72 -22.39 -29.07 1.13
N GLY A 73 -21.85 -29.37 -0.05
CA GLY A 73 -22.64 -29.43 -1.29
C GLY A 73 -23.10 -28.06 -1.82
N TRP A 74 -22.52 -26.96 -1.31
CA TRP A 74 -22.88 -25.60 -1.72
C TRP A 74 -22.17 -25.15 -2.99
N LEU A 75 -21.15 -25.89 -3.42
CA LEU A 75 -20.43 -25.65 -4.67
C LEU A 75 -20.78 -26.71 -5.71
N THR A 76 -21.16 -26.25 -6.89
CA THR A 76 -21.44 -27.11 -8.05
C THR A 76 -20.17 -27.63 -8.70
N ALA A 77 -20.29 -28.66 -9.52
CA ALA A 77 -19.17 -29.15 -10.34
C ALA A 77 -18.66 -28.01 -11.25
N GLY A 78 -17.34 -27.79 -11.29
CA GLY A 78 -16.74 -26.71 -12.08
C GLY A 78 -16.54 -25.38 -11.34
N SER A 79 -17.19 -25.16 -10.19
CA SER A 79 -17.03 -23.91 -9.41
C SER A 79 -15.57 -23.56 -9.09
N GLY A 80 -14.71 -24.57 -8.85
CA GLY A 80 -13.29 -24.34 -8.55
C GLY A 80 -12.55 -23.70 -9.72
N GLN A 81 -12.78 -24.18 -10.95
CA GLN A 81 -12.16 -23.64 -12.13
C GLN A 81 -12.67 -22.21 -12.43
N GLN A 82 -13.96 -21.97 -12.23
CA GLN A 82 -14.56 -20.65 -12.38
C GLN A 82 -13.99 -19.66 -11.36
N ILE A 83 -13.94 -20.03 -10.06
CA ILE A 83 -13.36 -19.20 -9.00
C ILE A 83 -11.90 -18.84 -9.33
N LEU A 84 -11.10 -19.81 -9.76
CA LEU A 84 -9.70 -19.57 -10.12
C LEU A 84 -9.58 -18.60 -11.30
N ARG A 85 -10.34 -18.86 -12.37
CA ARG A 85 -10.36 -18.02 -13.57
C ARG A 85 -10.78 -16.58 -13.25
N ASP A 86 -11.85 -16.40 -12.49
CA ASP A 86 -12.37 -15.09 -12.13
C ASP A 86 -11.42 -14.34 -11.18
N SER A 87 -10.79 -15.07 -10.26
CA SER A 87 -9.76 -14.51 -9.38
C SER A 87 -8.54 -14.03 -10.16
N LEU A 88 -8.02 -14.84 -11.08
CA LEU A 88 -6.90 -14.45 -11.94
C LEU A 88 -7.26 -13.26 -12.85
N LYS A 89 -8.45 -13.27 -13.45
CA LYS A 89 -8.92 -12.15 -14.28
C LYS A 89 -9.01 -10.84 -13.50
N LYS A 90 -9.44 -10.88 -12.24
CA LYS A 90 -9.52 -9.69 -11.37
C LYS A 90 -8.16 -9.28 -10.80
N ALA A 91 -7.29 -10.23 -10.49
CA ALA A 91 -5.96 -9.96 -9.94
C ALA A 91 -5.00 -9.37 -10.98
N TRP A 92 -5.09 -9.79 -12.24
CA TRP A 92 -4.16 -9.41 -13.32
C TRP A 92 -3.99 -7.89 -13.48
N PRO A 93 -5.06 -7.07 -13.66
CA PRO A 93 -4.89 -5.61 -13.84
C PRO A 93 -4.26 -4.95 -12.63
N SER A 94 -4.61 -5.39 -11.42
CA SER A 94 -4.04 -4.87 -10.18
C SER A 94 -2.56 -5.22 -10.04
N SER A 95 -2.17 -6.45 -10.38
CA SER A 95 -0.77 -6.88 -10.34
C SER A 95 0.09 -6.10 -11.34
N VAL A 96 -0.40 -5.93 -12.58
CA VAL A 96 0.30 -5.13 -13.60
C VAL A 96 0.47 -3.68 -13.14
N SER A 97 -0.58 -3.07 -12.57
CA SER A 97 -0.49 -1.70 -12.04
C SER A 97 0.57 -1.57 -10.95
N VAL A 98 0.62 -2.50 -10.00
CA VAL A 98 1.65 -2.52 -8.94
C VAL A 98 3.04 -2.64 -9.54
N MET A 99 3.26 -3.54 -10.51
CA MET A 99 4.56 -3.70 -11.17
C MET A 99 4.99 -2.41 -11.90
N VAL A 100 4.08 -1.76 -12.62
CA VAL A 100 4.37 -0.49 -13.31
C VAL A 100 4.76 0.61 -12.30
N PHE A 101 4.04 0.73 -11.19
CA PHE A 101 4.40 1.72 -10.16
C PHE A 101 5.73 1.40 -9.47
N LEU A 102 6.05 0.14 -9.24
CA LEU A 102 7.37 -0.25 -8.72
C LEU A 102 8.49 0.12 -9.69
N VAL A 103 8.33 -0.14 -10.98
CA VAL A 103 9.30 0.24 -12.02
C VAL A 103 9.45 1.76 -12.06
N LEU A 104 8.34 2.51 -12.07
CA LEU A 104 8.35 3.97 -12.07
C LEU A 104 9.06 4.54 -10.83
N ALA A 105 8.76 4.04 -9.64
CA ALA A 105 9.40 4.48 -8.40
C ALA A 105 10.91 4.19 -8.41
N ASN A 106 11.34 3.05 -8.96
CA ASN A 106 12.76 2.73 -9.11
C ASN A 106 13.46 3.62 -10.13
N ILE A 107 12.82 3.93 -11.26
CA ILE A 107 13.35 4.88 -12.25
C ILE A 107 13.50 6.26 -11.61
N MET A 108 12.48 6.78 -10.94
CA MET A 108 12.54 8.09 -10.28
C MET A 108 13.66 8.18 -9.24
N ARG A 109 13.88 7.10 -8.49
CA ARG A 109 14.97 7.01 -7.51
C ARG A 109 16.34 6.95 -8.21
N GLY A 110 16.51 6.06 -9.19
CA GLY A 110 17.77 5.85 -9.90
C GLY A 110 18.20 7.05 -10.76
N THR A 111 17.25 7.85 -11.25
CA THR A 111 17.53 9.08 -12.03
C THR A 111 17.69 10.34 -11.16
N GLY A 112 17.58 10.22 -9.83
CA GLY A 112 17.69 11.36 -8.92
C GLY A 112 16.43 12.25 -8.85
N GLN A 113 15.36 11.95 -9.59
CA GLN A 113 14.13 12.73 -9.56
C GLN A 113 13.50 12.77 -8.16
N THR A 114 13.54 11.66 -7.43
CA THR A 114 13.05 11.59 -6.04
C THR A 114 13.83 12.54 -5.15
N ALA A 115 15.17 12.56 -5.25
CA ALA A 115 16.02 13.45 -4.47
C ALA A 115 15.81 14.92 -4.84
N ALA A 116 15.68 15.24 -6.14
CA ALA A 116 15.42 16.60 -6.60
C ALA A 116 14.07 17.14 -6.09
N LEU A 117 13.01 16.33 -6.16
CA LEU A 117 11.71 16.69 -5.60
C LEU A 117 11.78 16.87 -4.08
N ALA A 118 12.40 15.93 -3.37
CA ALA A 118 12.56 16.01 -1.92
C ALA A 118 13.37 17.26 -1.50
N GLY A 119 14.45 17.58 -2.21
CA GLY A 119 15.22 18.80 -2.01
C GLY A 119 14.40 20.08 -2.23
N GLY A 120 13.58 20.11 -3.29
CA GLY A 120 12.70 21.24 -3.56
C GLY A 120 11.64 21.43 -2.46
N PHE A 121 10.99 20.34 -2.04
CA PHE A 121 10.01 20.41 -0.96
C PHE A 121 10.63 20.76 0.40
N SER A 122 11.80 20.22 0.72
CA SER A 122 12.52 20.55 1.95
C SER A 122 12.95 22.02 1.99
N ALA A 123 13.40 22.57 0.88
CA ALA A 123 13.80 23.97 0.79
C ALA A 123 12.63 24.94 0.97
N VAL A 124 11.44 24.60 0.45
CA VAL A 124 10.26 25.47 0.52
C VAL A 124 9.52 25.33 1.86
N PHE A 125 9.34 24.12 2.36
CA PHE A 125 8.48 23.85 3.51
C PHE A 125 9.25 23.57 4.81
N GLY A 126 10.52 23.14 4.73
CA GLY A 126 11.29 22.78 5.91
C GLY A 126 10.55 21.83 6.83
N PRO A 127 10.59 22.01 8.17
CA PRO A 127 9.91 21.15 9.14
C PRO A 127 8.37 21.13 8.99
N TYR A 128 7.77 22.15 8.39
CA TYR A 128 6.33 22.23 8.12
C TYR A 128 5.86 21.23 7.06
N TYR A 129 6.80 20.58 6.36
CA TYR A 129 6.49 19.49 5.43
C TYR A 129 5.64 18.38 6.08
N ALA A 130 5.81 18.16 7.39
CA ALA A 130 5.01 17.20 8.15
C ALA A 130 3.49 17.38 7.94
N ALA A 131 3.03 18.63 7.86
CA ALA A 131 1.61 18.95 7.63
C ALA A 131 1.14 18.54 6.22
N LEU A 132 2.05 18.47 5.25
CA LEU A 132 1.75 18.17 3.84
C LEU A 132 1.84 16.69 3.51
N ALA A 133 2.52 15.90 4.34
CA ALA A 133 2.80 14.49 4.06
C ALA A 133 1.52 13.68 3.76
N ALA A 134 0.45 13.89 4.52
CA ALA A 134 -0.83 13.22 4.27
C ALA A 134 -1.51 13.70 2.98
N LEU A 135 -1.35 14.97 2.59
CA LEU A 135 -1.89 15.49 1.34
C LEU A 135 -1.20 14.86 0.12
N VAL A 136 0.11 14.64 0.19
CA VAL A 136 0.86 13.91 -0.86
C VAL A 136 0.30 12.48 -0.99
N GLY A 137 0.07 11.80 0.12
CA GLY A 137 -0.54 10.48 0.14
C GLY A 137 -1.94 10.47 -0.47
N MET A 138 -2.76 11.46 -0.12
CA MET A 138 -4.10 11.64 -0.65
C MET A 138 -4.08 11.85 -2.18
N LEU A 139 -3.23 12.74 -2.68
CA LEU A 139 -3.08 13.00 -4.12
C LEU A 139 -2.61 11.75 -4.86
N GLY A 140 -1.62 11.04 -4.32
CA GLY A 140 -1.13 9.80 -4.92
C GLY A 140 -2.21 8.74 -5.05
N SER A 141 -3.00 8.53 -4.01
CA SER A 141 -4.10 7.55 -4.05
C SER A 141 -5.29 8.01 -4.87
N PHE A 142 -5.57 9.31 -4.92
CA PHE A 142 -6.59 9.87 -5.80
C PHE A 142 -6.30 9.54 -7.28
N ILE A 143 -5.06 9.74 -7.70
CA ILE A 143 -4.60 9.48 -9.08
C ILE A 143 -4.54 7.99 -9.37
N THR A 144 -3.93 7.21 -8.49
CA THR A 144 -3.68 5.77 -8.71
C THR A 144 -4.87 4.87 -8.39
N GLY A 145 -5.85 5.37 -7.65
CA GLY A 145 -6.98 4.59 -7.14
C GLY A 145 -6.62 3.65 -5.97
N SER A 146 -5.37 3.67 -5.49
CA SER A 146 -4.86 2.69 -4.53
C SER A 146 -3.90 3.31 -3.54
N ASN A 147 -4.19 3.11 -2.24
CA ASN A 147 -3.28 3.50 -1.17
C ASN A 147 -1.91 2.79 -1.28
N MET A 148 -1.91 1.49 -1.60
CA MET A 148 -0.68 0.73 -1.80
C MET A 148 0.16 1.31 -2.94
N SER A 149 -0.44 1.62 -4.08
CA SER A 149 0.25 2.22 -5.23
C SER A 149 0.81 3.60 -4.90
N SER A 150 0.07 4.41 -4.14
CA SER A 150 0.53 5.70 -3.64
C SER A 150 1.75 5.55 -2.74
N ASN A 151 1.74 4.60 -1.80
CA ASN A 151 2.86 4.34 -0.91
C ASN A 151 4.10 3.83 -1.66
N ILE A 152 3.93 3.00 -2.68
CA ILE A 152 5.02 2.54 -3.55
C ILE A 152 5.66 3.72 -4.30
N LEU A 153 4.82 4.59 -4.87
CA LEU A 153 5.29 5.69 -5.70
C LEU A 153 5.96 6.80 -4.89
N PHE A 154 5.34 7.19 -3.77
CA PHE A 154 5.76 8.35 -3.00
C PHE A 154 6.49 8.01 -1.69
N GLY A 155 6.54 6.74 -1.27
CA GLY A 155 7.17 6.37 0.00
C GLY A 155 8.65 6.77 0.09
N SER A 156 9.44 6.52 -0.96
CA SER A 156 10.84 6.94 -1.01
C SER A 156 10.99 8.46 -0.98
N PHE A 157 10.14 9.19 -1.71
CA PHE A 157 10.10 10.65 -1.68
C PHE A 157 9.80 11.19 -0.28
N GLN A 158 8.79 10.63 0.39
CA GLN A 158 8.43 11.01 1.76
C GLN A 158 9.57 10.75 2.76
N MET A 159 10.22 9.60 2.64
CA MET A 159 11.36 9.23 3.49
C MET A 159 12.53 10.19 3.28
N THR A 160 12.95 10.41 2.04
CA THR A 160 14.05 11.33 1.72
C THR A 160 13.74 12.76 2.16
N THR A 161 12.49 13.23 1.97
CA THR A 161 12.11 14.58 2.42
C THR A 161 12.16 14.70 3.93
N ALA A 162 11.65 13.68 4.68
CA ALA A 162 11.72 13.67 6.12
C ALA A 162 13.17 13.76 6.64
N GLU A 163 14.06 12.98 6.07
CA GLU A 163 15.50 13.00 6.40
C GLU A 163 16.15 14.37 6.13
N LEU A 164 15.86 14.98 4.97
CA LEU A 164 16.39 16.29 4.61
C LEU A 164 15.94 17.43 5.52
N VAL A 165 14.73 17.33 6.08
CA VAL A 165 14.19 18.34 7.02
C VAL A 165 14.42 17.99 8.50
N GLY A 166 15.16 16.90 8.78
CA GLY A 166 15.48 16.47 10.14
C GLY A 166 14.32 15.87 10.92
N LEU A 167 13.29 15.37 10.22
CA LEU A 167 12.13 14.71 10.82
C LEU A 167 12.29 13.18 10.80
N GLN A 168 11.67 12.51 11.77
CA GLN A 168 11.62 11.05 11.76
C GLN A 168 10.76 10.54 10.60
N PRO A 169 11.23 9.60 9.75
CA PRO A 169 10.48 9.11 8.61
C PRO A 169 9.20 8.36 8.97
N ALA A 170 9.16 7.64 10.10
CA ALA A 170 8.02 6.79 10.46
C ALA A 170 6.69 7.56 10.62
N PRO A 171 6.59 8.69 11.34
CA PRO A 171 5.37 9.49 11.41
C PRO A 171 4.97 10.06 10.03
N ILE A 172 5.92 10.46 9.21
CA ILE A 172 5.68 10.98 7.85
C ILE A 172 5.07 9.90 6.95
N LEU A 173 5.63 8.68 6.98
CA LEU A 173 5.10 7.54 6.22
C LEU A 173 3.74 7.08 6.74
N ALA A 174 3.49 7.20 8.05
CA ALA A 174 2.17 6.97 8.62
C ALA A 174 1.15 7.99 8.09
N ALA A 175 1.48 9.28 8.09
CA ALA A 175 0.65 10.33 7.50
C ALA A 175 0.39 10.10 6.01
N GLN A 176 1.42 9.72 5.24
CA GLN A 176 1.30 9.30 3.84
C GLN A 176 0.23 8.21 3.68
N THR A 177 0.26 7.19 4.52
CA THR A 177 -0.66 6.05 4.45
C THR A 177 -2.09 6.44 4.82
N VAL A 178 -2.27 7.30 5.84
CA VAL A 178 -3.58 7.84 6.24
C VAL A 178 -4.16 8.70 5.12
N GLY A 179 -3.38 9.63 4.59
CA GLY A 179 -3.77 10.45 3.45
C GLY A 179 -4.09 9.62 2.23
N GLY A 180 -3.28 8.59 1.96
CA GLY A 180 -3.52 7.62 0.90
C GLY A 180 -4.85 6.89 1.04
N SER A 181 -5.27 6.56 2.25
CA SER A 181 -6.59 5.96 2.51
C SER A 181 -7.71 6.93 2.18
N ALA A 182 -7.59 8.22 2.57
CA ALA A 182 -8.55 9.27 2.24
C ALA A 182 -8.64 9.52 0.72
N GLY A 183 -7.50 9.60 0.02
CA GLY A 183 -7.44 9.76 -1.43
C GLY A 183 -8.05 8.59 -2.20
N SER A 184 -7.81 7.39 -1.71
CA SER A 184 -8.40 6.16 -2.28
C SER A 184 -9.93 6.13 -2.19
N LEU A 185 -10.52 6.75 -1.15
CA LEU A 185 -11.97 6.88 -0.99
C LEU A 185 -12.60 7.73 -2.09
N ILE A 186 -11.93 8.81 -2.47
CA ILE A 186 -12.41 9.79 -3.46
C ILE A 186 -11.88 9.52 -4.88
N SER A 187 -11.14 8.43 -5.10
CA SER A 187 -10.55 8.16 -6.40
C SER A 187 -11.62 7.91 -7.48
N PRO A 188 -11.48 8.51 -8.67
CA PRO A 188 -12.47 8.38 -9.74
C PRO A 188 -12.77 6.93 -10.11
N SER A 189 -11.75 6.06 -10.15
CA SER A 189 -11.91 4.65 -10.52
C SER A 189 -12.84 3.89 -9.58
N LYS A 190 -12.77 4.16 -8.27
CA LYS A 190 -13.64 3.50 -7.28
C LYS A 190 -15.04 4.08 -7.27
N ILE A 191 -15.14 5.42 -7.41
CA ILE A 191 -16.44 6.09 -7.43
C ILE A 191 -17.21 5.73 -8.69
N VAL A 192 -16.55 5.66 -9.87
CA VAL A 192 -17.17 5.17 -11.11
C VAL A 192 -17.69 3.75 -10.93
N LEU A 193 -16.88 2.85 -10.37
CA LEU A 193 -17.30 1.48 -10.11
C LEU A 193 -18.51 1.43 -9.19
N GLY A 194 -18.49 2.16 -8.08
CA GLY A 194 -19.59 2.21 -7.11
C GLY A 194 -20.87 2.80 -7.70
N ALA A 195 -20.78 3.95 -8.36
CA ALA A 195 -21.90 4.63 -8.98
C ALA A 195 -22.55 3.80 -10.11
N THR A 196 -21.73 3.18 -10.96
CA THR A 196 -22.21 2.29 -12.03
C THR A 196 -22.90 1.05 -11.45
N THR A 197 -22.33 0.45 -10.40
CA THR A 197 -22.93 -0.72 -9.73
C THR A 197 -24.26 -0.35 -9.07
N ALA A 198 -24.38 0.88 -8.55
CA ALA A 198 -25.63 1.39 -7.96
C ALA A 198 -26.65 1.84 -9.02
N GLY A 199 -26.32 1.81 -10.31
CA GLY A 199 -27.18 2.25 -11.39
C GLY A 199 -27.25 3.76 -11.62
N HIS A 200 -26.31 4.53 -11.02
CA HIS A 200 -26.26 5.99 -11.07
C HIS A 200 -24.91 6.52 -11.55
N PRO A 201 -24.44 6.16 -12.77
CA PRO A 201 -23.13 6.59 -13.27
C PRO A 201 -23.00 8.12 -13.42
N GLU A 202 -24.12 8.83 -13.56
CA GLU A 202 -24.18 10.31 -13.64
C GLU A 202 -23.79 11.00 -12.33
N MET A 203 -23.85 10.30 -11.20
CA MET A 203 -23.57 10.88 -9.88
C MET A 203 -22.07 10.95 -9.52
N VAL A 204 -21.19 10.41 -10.34
CA VAL A 204 -19.73 10.35 -10.06
C VAL A 204 -19.16 11.70 -9.63
N GLY A 205 -19.41 12.75 -10.40
CA GLY A 205 -18.92 14.11 -10.09
C GLY A 205 -19.51 14.69 -8.80
N ALA A 206 -20.79 14.43 -8.54
CA ALA A 206 -21.46 14.88 -7.32
C ALA A 206 -20.91 14.18 -6.07
N ILE A 207 -20.63 12.88 -6.17
CA ILE A 207 -20.04 12.08 -5.07
C ILE A 207 -18.63 12.59 -4.76
N ILE A 208 -17.77 12.76 -5.77
CA ILE A 208 -16.40 13.29 -5.59
C ILE A 208 -16.47 14.66 -4.89
N ARG A 209 -17.33 15.57 -5.37
CA ARG A 209 -17.46 16.91 -4.80
C ARG A 209 -17.90 16.90 -3.34
N LYS A 210 -18.77 15.97 -2.94
CA LYS A 210 -19.20 15.82 -1.54
C LYS A 210 -18.14 15.19 -0.63
N LEU A 211 -17.37 14.24 -1.15
CA LEU A 211 -16.36 13.52 -0.36
C LEU A 211 -15.01 14.25 -0.29
N LEU A 212 -14.69 15.11 -1.26
CA LEU A 212 -13.43 15.84 -1.30
C LEU A 212 -13.16 16.67 -0.03
N PRO A 213 -14.10 17.47 0.51
CA PRO A 213 -13.86 18.19 1.75
C PRO A 213 -13.56 17.28 2.94
N VAL A 214 -14.21 16.12 3.00
CA VAL A 214 -13.98 15.12 4.06
C VAL A 214 -12.57 14.54 3.93
N ALA A 215 -12.16 14.15 2.74
CA ALA A 215 -10.82 13.61 2.49
C ALA A 215 -9.72 14.66 2.79
N LEU A 216 -9.95 15.92 2.42
CA LEU A 216 -9.06 17.02 2.76
C LEU A 216 -8.98 17.25 4.27
N LEU A 217 -10.10 17.25 4.98
CA LEU A 217 -10.12 17.39 6.43
C LEU A 217 -9.33 16.28 7.11
N PHE A 218 -9.53 15.01 6.71
CA PHE A 218 -8.77 13.87 7.24
C PHE A 218 -7.27 14.02 6.96
N SER A 219 -6.90 14.43 5.76
CA SER A 219 -5.49 14.59 5.41
C SER A 219 -4.83 15.75 6.16
N LEU A 220 -5.53 16.89 6.29
CA LEU A 220 -5.02 18.05 7.02
C LEU A 220 -4.92 17.76 8.53
N THR A 221 -5.91 17.10 9.12
CA THR A 221 -5.84 16.72 10.55
C THR A 221 -4.72 15.73 10.81
N SER A 222 -4.52 14.73 9.94
CA SER A 222 -3.41 13.79 10.05
C SER A 222 -2.06 14.49 9.94
N GLY A 223 -1.89 15.39 8.97
CA GLY A 223 -0.68 16.19 8.82
C GLY A 223 -0.42 17.09 10.03
N ALA A 224 -1.47 17.73 10.56
CA ALA A 224 -1.37 18.56 11.77
C ALA A 224 -0.94 17.75 13.01
N VAL A 225 -1.49 16.54 13.18
CA VAL A 225 -1.09 15.64 14.27
C VAL A 225 0.40 15.30 14.19
N VAL A 226 0.89 14.96 12.98
CA VAL A 226 2.31 14.65 12.80
C VAL A 226 3.20 15.86 13.03
N LEU A 227 2.81 17.04 12.55
CA LEU A 227 3.54 18.28 12.81
C LEU A 227 3.61 18.58 14.30
N LEU A 228 2.48 18.52 15.02
CA LEU A 228 2.43 18.78 16.45
C LEU A 228 3.21 17.73 17.26
N SER A 229 3.13 16.46 16.88
CA SER A 229 3.92 15.41 17.54
C SER A 229 5.42 15.62 17.37
N GLY A 230 5.87 16.07 16.20
CA GLY A 230 7.27 16.43 15.97
C GLY A 230 7.74 17.64 16.80
N LEU A 231 6.85 18.61 17.06
CA LEU A 231 7.16 19.78 17.90
C LEU A 231 7.16 19.48 19.40
N ILE A 232 6.42 18.45 19.85
CA ILE A 232 6.29 18.10 21.27
C ILE A 232 7.31 17.03 21.71
N LEU A 233 7.60 16.09 20.82
CA LEU A 233 8.41 14.89 21.12
C LEU A 233 9.83 14.94 20.54
N GLY A 234 10.12 15.88 19.65
CA GLY A 234 11.45 16.15 19.11
C GLY A 234 12.15 17.21 19.87
#